data_df7b0f130a1af030b61436bd9cdecd20
#
_entry.id   df7b0f130a1af030b61436bd9cdecd20
#
_cell.length_a   1.000
_cell.length_b   1.000
_cell.length_c   1.000
_cell.angle_alpha   90.00
_cell.angle_beta   90.00
_cell.angle_gamma   90.00
#
_symmetry.space_group_name_H-M   'P 1'
#
loop_
_entity.id
_entity.type
_entity.pdbx_description
1 polymer ?
#
loop_
_entity_poly.entity_id
_entity_poly.type
_entity_poly.pdbx_seq_one_letter_code
_entity_poly.pdbx_strand_id
1 'polypeptide(L)'
;MTALLEARGVMKRFGGVLALDGLDLAVAAGEIIGLIGPNGSGKTTFFNVVTGIYAANAGSVMFDGADITRIAARAIYRAGISRTFQRSRLSLPLSIFDNIMIGNHKRLHQGLWFNLVKRGDFKREFEASYHAARALVEVFEPALANRMFEPVAGLPMIDRRRIEICRALISEPKLLLLDEPSAGMTHDETAELMNDILLVRERNKDLTIIIVEHEMGVIERITNRCVVLNFGRKIAEGPYRDVAADAQVQEAYLGVA
;
A
#
# COMPACT_ATOMS: atom_id res chain seq x y z
N MET A 1 -22.82 -5.07 1.58
CA MET A 1 -21.54 -5.70 1.19
C MET A 1 -20.72 -5.86 2.45
N THR A 2 -20.11 -7.02 2.67
CA THR A 2 -19.20 -7.23 3.82
C THR A 2 -17.91 -6.46 3.59
N ALA A 3 -17.44 -5.72 4.61
CA ALA A 3 -16.19 -4.98 4.54
C ALA A 3 -15.00 -5.96 4.43
N LEU A 4 -14.03 -5.66 3.58
CA LEU A 4 -12.76 -6.39 3.51
C LEU A 4 -11.86 -6.02 4.69
N LEU A 5 -11.77 -4.71 5.01
CA LEU A 5 -11.07 -4.19 6.19
C LEU A 5 -12.07 -3.42 7.04
N GLU A 6 -12.07 -3.67 8.35
CA GLU A 6 -12.89 -2.93 9.29
C GLU A 6 -12.10 -2.61 10.55
N ALA A 7 -11.92 -1.34 10.82
CA ALA A 7 -11.36 -0.80 12.05
C ALA A 7 -12.51 -0.26 12.91
N ARG A 8 -12.57 -0.67 14.19
CA ARG A 8 -13.62 -0.26 15.13
C ARG A 8 -12.98 0.29 16.40
N GLY A 9 -13.21 1.58 16.66
CA GLY A 9 -12.74 2.26 17.86
C GLY A 9 -11.22 2.18 18.05
N VAL A 10 -10.44 2.17 16.95
CA VAL A 10 -8.99 1.94 17.03
C VAL A 10 -8.31 3.10 17.70
N MET A 11 -7.58 2.80 18.80
CA MET A 11 -6.78 3.78 19.54
C MET A 11 -5.30 3.42 19.51
N LYS A 12 -4.45 4.45 19.33
CA LYS A 12 -3.01 4.31 19.44
C LYS A 12 -2.40 5.51 20.16
N ARG A 13 -1.66 5.23 21.24
CA ARG A 13 -0.97 6.22 22.05
C ARG A 13 0.54 6.01 22.02
N PHE A 14 1.29 7.10 21.98
CA PHE A 14 2.74 7.11 22.14
C PHE A 14 3.08 8.09 23.27
N GLY A 15 3.43 7.55 24.45
CA GLY A 15 3.60 8.38 25.65
C GLY A 15 2.33 9.19 25.93
N GLY A 16 2.45 10.53 25.93
CA GLY A 16 1.34 11.46 26.12
C GLY A 16 0.50 11.74 24.86
N VAL A 17 0.99 11.37 23.67
CA VAL A 17 0.34 11.71 22.39
C VAL A 17 -0.64 10.61 21.98
N LEU A 18 -1.90 10.99 21.74
CA LEU A 18 -2.93 10.09 21.19
C LEU A 18 -2.94 10.24 19.68
N ALA A 19 -2.30 9.30 18.98
CA ALA A 19 -2.11 9.35 17.53
C ALA A 19 -3.30 8.78 16.73
N LEU A 20 -4.08 7.87 17.34
CA LEU A 20 -5.40 7.45 16.87
C LEU A 20 -6.34 7.47 18.06
N ASP A 21 -7.51 8.05 17.89
CA ASP A 21 -8.48 8.31 18.95
C ASP A 21 -9.88 7.81 18.56
N GLY A 22 -10.08 6.51 18.72
CA GLY A 22 -11.37 5.88 18.44
C GLY A 22 -11.72 5.85 16.95
N LEU A 23 -10.73 5.55 16.09
CA LEU A 23 -10.93 5.54 14.63
C LEU A 23 -11.81 4.37 14.18
N ASP A 24 -12.92 4.72 13.50
CA ASP A 24 -13.80 3.80 12.79
C ASP A 24 -13.62 3.96 11.28
N LEU A 25 -13.31 2.87 10.57
CA LEU A 25 -13.15 2.83 9.13
C LEU A 25 -13.55 1.46 8.58
N ALA A 26 -14.41 1.44 7.56
CA ALA A 26 -14.76 0.23 6.82
C ALA A 26 -14.38 0.41 5.34
N VAL A 27 -13.79 -0.62 4.73
CA VAL A 27 -13.33 -0.64 3.33
C VAL A 27 -13.94 -1.85 2.64
N ALA A 28 -14.67 -1.62 1.56
CA ALA A 28 -15.23 -2.70 0.75
C ALA A 28 -14.17 -3.37 -0.13
N ALA A 29 -14.38 -4.63 -0.50
CA ALA A 29 -13.52 -5.29 -1.47
C ALA A 29 -13.57 -4.58 -2.83
N GLY A 30 -12.41 -4.42 -3.45
CA GLY A 30 -12.28 -3.77 -4.75
C GLY A 30 -12.45 -2.24 -4.73
N GLU A 31 -12.45 -1.59 -3.60
CA GLU A 31 -12.56 -0.15 -3.45
C GLU A 31 -11.18 0.54 -3.46
N ILE A 32 -11.11 1.75 -4.00
CA ILE A 32 -9.95 2.65 -3.85
C ILE A 32 -10.36 3.78 -2.92
N ILE A 33 -9.73 3.85 -1.74
CA ILE A 33 -9.98 4.89 -0.74
C ILE A 33 -8.78 5.83 -0.64
N GLY A 34 -9.05 7.14 -0.66
CA GLY A 34 -8.11 8.18 -0.26
C GLY A 34 -8.15 8.38 1.26
N LEU A 35 -7.04 8.11 1.96
CA LEU A 35 -6.89 8.46 3.36
C LEU A 35 -6.12 9.78 3.47
N ILE A 36 -6.83 10.87 3.70
CA ILE A 36 -6.29 12.24 3.65
C ILE A 36 -6.35 12.92 5.02
N GLY A 37 -5.73 14.07 5.13
CA GLY A 37 -5.68 14.88 6.36
C GLY A 37 -4.32 15.55 6.53
N PRO A 38 -4.22 16.56 7.42
CA PRO A 38 -2.97 17.30 7.66
C PRO A 38 -1.85 16.39 8.17
N ASN A 39 -0.63 16.92 8.18
CA ASN A 39 0.51 16.21 8.75
C ASN A 39 0.29 15.96 10.25
N GLY A 40 0.62 14.74 10.71
CA GLY A 40 0.37 14.35 12.10
C GLY A 40 -1.06 13.91 12.40
N SER A 41 -1.99 13.88 11.43
CA SER A 41 -3.38 13.47 11.66
C SER A 41 -3.59 11.98 11.98
N GLY A 42 -2.55 11.13 11.85
CA GLY A 42 -2.62 9.71 12.20
C GLY A 42 -2.60 8.72 11.03
N LYS A 43 -2.55 9.17 9.76
CA LYS A 43 -2.59 8.31 8.55
C LYS A 43 -1.55 7.19 8.57
N THR A 44 -0.27 7.55 8.71
CA THR A 44 0.83 6.58 8.78
C THR A 44 0.73 5.70 10.03
N THR A 45 0.22 6.23 11.16
CA THR A 45 -0.03 5.45 12.37
C THR A 45 -1.11 4.39 12.11
N PHE A 46 -2.18 4.74 11.41
CA PHE A 46 -3.22 3.79 11.01
C PHE A 46 -2.64 2.68 10.12
N PHE A 47 -1.85 3.03 9.10
CA PHE A 47 -1.16 2.04 8.26
C PHE A 47 -0.24 1.12 9.08
N ASN A 48 0.48 1.67 10.07
CA ASN A 48 1.34 0.88 10.95
C ASN A 48 0.54 -0.08 11.85
N VAL A 49 -0.66 0.32 12.29
CA VAL A 49 -1.56 -0.56 13.06
C VAL A 49 -2.10 -1.68 12.17
N VAL A 50 -2.65 -1.34 10.99
CA VAL A 50 -3.20 -2.33 10.04
C VAL A 50 -2.15 -3.33 9.57
N THR A 51 -0.89 -2.93 9.47
CA THR A 51 0.21 -3.81 9.06
C THR A 51 0.93 -4.50 10.20
N GLY A 52 0.47 -4.34 11.46
CA GLY A 52 1.04 -5.00 12.64
C GLY A 52 2.44 -4.51 13.04
N ILE A 53 2.87 -3.34 12.52
CA ILE A 53 4.09 -2.66 12.98
C ILE A 53 3.88 -2.11 14.38
N TYR A 54 2.67 -1.59 14.64
CA TYR A 54 2.25 -1.15 15.97
C TYR A 54 1.00 -1.92 16.41
N ALA A 55 0.99 -2.41 17.64
CA ALA A 55 -0.24 -2.91 18.26
C ALA A 55 -1.15 -1.75 18.63
N ALA A 56 -2.46 -1.87 18.39
CA ALA A 56 -3.46 -0.95 18.91
C ALA A 56 -3.52 -1.02 20.45
N ASN A 57 -3.79 0.11 21.10
CA ASN A 57 -4.01 0.16 22.56
C ASN A 57 -5.44 -0.26 22.90
N ALA A 58 -6.43 0.09 22.04
CA ALA A 58 -7.82 -0.33 22.17
C ALA A 58 -8.48 -0.42 20.78
N GLY A 59 -9.68 -0.96 20.72
CA GLY A 59 -10.40 -1.21 19.48
C GLY A 59 -9.97 -2.51 18.80
N SER A 60 -10.48 -2.72 17.60
CA SER A 60 -10.20 -3.94 16.82
C SER A 60 -10.02 -3.61 15.33
N VAL A 61 -9.27 -4.47 14.64
CA VAL A 61 -9.11 -4.45 13.18
C VAL A 61 -9.45 -5.83 12.65
N MET A 62 -10.49 -5.91 11.83
CA MET A 62 -10.90 -7.12 11.12
C MET A 62 -10.45 -7.03 9.66
N PHE A 63 -9.94 -8.11 9.11
CA PHE A 63 -9.56 -8.22 7.71
C PHE A 63 -10.05 -9.55 7.14
N ASP A 64 -10.85 -9.48 6.07
CA ASP A 64 -11.43 -10.65 5.41
C ASP A 64 -12.13 -11.61 6.40
N GLY A 65 -12.87 -11.03 7.36
CA GLY A 65 -13.58 -11.74 8.43
C GLY A 65 -12.73 -12.22 9.60
N ALA A 66 -11.40 -12.05 9.57
CA ALA A 66 -10.49 -12.47 10.64
C ALA A 66 -10.01 -11.27 11.47
N ASP A 67 -9.88 -11.45 12.78
CA ASP A 67 -9.29 -10.45 13.68
C ASP A 67 -7.76 -10.40 13.51
N ILE A 68 -7.27 -9.23 13.06
CA ILE A 68 -5.83 -8.98 12.87
C ILE A 68 -5.25 -8.00 13.89
N THR A 69 -5.99 -7.62 14.90
CA THR A 69 -5.66 -6.53 15.85
C THR A 69 -4.30 -6.69 16.52
N ARG A 70 -3.90 -7.94 16.83
CA ARG A 70 -2.67 -8.24 17.59
C ARG A 70 -1.80 -9.30 16.94
N ILE A 71 -1.97 -9.56 15.66
CA ILE A 71 -1.13 -10.54 14.96
C ILE A 71 0.13 -9.87 14.38
N ALA A 72 1.20 -10.66 14.26
CA ALA A 72 2.48 -10.18 13.76
C ALA A 72 2.40 -9.77 12.29
N ALA A 73 3.17 -8.76 11.87
CA ALA A 73 3.22 -8.23 10.51
C ALA A 73 3.40 -9.32 9.43
N ARG A 74 4.21 -10.37 9.72
CA ARG A 74 4.38 -11.51 8.79
C ARG A 74 3.08 -12.28 8.56
N ALA A 75 2.24 -12.43 9.58
CA ALA A 75 0.95 -13.12 9.45
C ALA A 75 -0.07 -12.24 8.70
N ILE A 76 -0.06 -10.93 8.95
CA ILE A 76 -0.87 -9.94 8.22
C ILE A 76 -0.51 -9.93 6.72
N TYR A 77 0.78 -9.91 6.41
CA TYR A 77 1.24 -10.03 5.02
C TYR A 77 0.74 -11.34 4.37
N ARG A 78 0.81 -12.47 5.09
CA ARG A 78 0.30 -13.76 4.59
C ARG A 78 -1.22 -13.79 4.41
N ALA A 79 -1.96 -13.03 5.21
CA ALA A 79 -3.40 -12.87 5.07
C ALA A 79 -3.78 -12.09 3.79
N GLY A 80 -2.84 -11.34 3.20
CA GLY A 80 -3.06 -10.64 1.93
C GLY A 80 -3.06 -9.13 2.03
N ILE A 81 -2.40 -8.54 3.04
CA ILE A 81 -2.17 -7.08 3.13
C ILE A 81 -0.72 -6.81 2.75
N SER A 82 -0.50 -5.97 1.74
CA SER A 82 0.81 -5.45 1.35
C SER A 82 0.86 -3.94 1.43
N ARG A 83 2.07 -3.38 1.62
CA ARG A 83 2.28 -1.95 1.76
C ARG A 83 3.55 -1.48 1.07
N THR A 84 3.50 -0.31 0.42
CA THR A 84 4.69 0.48 0.10
C THR A 84 5.02 1.41 1.28
N PHE A 85 6.22 1.96 1.30
CA PHE A 85 6.65 2.88 2.34
C PHE A 85 7.01 4.23 1.72
N GLN A 86 6.80 5.31 2.45
CA GLN A 86 7.08 6.67 2.02
C GLN A 86 8.55 6.85 1.54
N ARG A 87 9.51 6.25 2.25
CA ARG A 87 10.90 6.20 1.78
C ARG A 87 11.15 4.91 1.02
N SER A 88 11.78 5.04 -0.15
CA SER A 88 12.17 3.88 -0.95
C SER A 88 13.01 2.90 -0.13
N ARG A 89 12.58 1.64 -0.16
CA ARG A 89 13.27 0.51 0.50
C ARG A 89 13.81 -0.48 -0.52
N LEU A 90 14.10 -0.02 -1.73
CA LEU A 90 14.79 -0.83 -2.72
C LEU A 90 16.25 -1.00 -2.29
N SER A 91 16.78 -2.20 -2.49
CA SER A 91 18.22 -2.45 -2.40
C SER A 91 18.85 -2.02 -3.72
N LEU A 92 19.51 -0.87 -3.73
CA LEU A 92 20.03 -0.26 -4.95
C LEU A 92 21.00 -1.14 -5.74
N PRO A 93 21.90 -1.95 -5.09
CA PRO A 93 22.79 -2.86 -5.80
C PRO A 93 22.10 -4.07 -6.43
N LEU A 94 20.90 -4.43 -5.95
CA LEU A 94 20.17 -5.58 -6.47
C LEU A 94 19.44 -5.25 -7.77
N SER A 95 19.19 -6.29 -8.57
CA SER A 95 18.43 -6.19 -9.81
C SER A 95 16.97 -5.81 -9.58
N ILE A 96 16.27 -5.42 -10.66
CA ILE A 96 14.81 -5.22 -10.66
C ILE A 96 14.13 -6.50 -10.17
N PHE A 97 14.48 -7.64 -10.75
CA PHE A 97 13.92 -8.93 -10.38
C PHE A 97 14.12 -9.26 -8.90
N ASP A 98 15.35 -9.15 -8.38
CA ASP A 98 15.66 -9.47 -6.99
C ASP A 98 14.88 -8.57 -6.02
N ASN A 99 14.77 -7.26 -6.32
CA ASN A 99 13.97 -6.34 -5.52
C ASN A 99 12.49 -6.73 -5.47
N ILE A 100 11.91 -7.16 -6.59
CA ILE A 100 10.52 -7.63 -6.64
C ILE A 100 10.37 -8.92 -5.85
N MET A 101 11.32 -9.85 -5.99
CA MET A 101 11.28 -11.15 -5.32
C MET A 101 11.39 -11.09 -3.80
N ILE A 102 11.98 -10.02 -3.24
CA ILE A 102 11.89 -9.74 -1.78
C ILE A 102 10.43 -9.71 -1.31
N GLY A 103 9.52 -9.21 -2.16
CA GLY A 103 8.09 -9.20 -1.90
C GLY A 103 7.37 -10.54 -2.06
N ASN A 104 8.03 -11.58 -2.61
CA ASN A 104 7.38 -12.87 -2.91
C ASN A 104 7.66 -13.99 -1.88
N HIS A 105 8.22 -13.66 -0.73
CA HIS A 105 8.63 -14.66 0.27
C HIS A 105 7.50 -15.57 0.80
N LYS A 106 6.25 -15.23 0.55
CA LYS A 106 5.08 -16.07 0.86
C LYS A 106 5.02 -17.33 0.01
N ARG A 107 5.49 -17.25 -1.24
CA ARG A 107 5.34 -18.29 -2.27
C ARG A 107 6.63 -19.06 -2.56
N LEU A 108 7.77 -18.56 -2.07
CA LEU A 108 9.04 -19.20 -2.31
C LEU A 108 9.32 -20.35 -1.33
N HIS A 109 9.74 -21.48 -1.86
CA HIS A 109 10.28 -22.57 -1.06
C HIS A 109 11.71 -22.26 -0.66
N GLN A 110 11.93 -21.92 0.62
CA GLN A 110 13.23 -21.42 1.12
C GLN A 110 14.08 -22.51 1.80
N GLY A 111 13.72 -23.80 1.67
CA GLY A 111 14.45 -24.90 2.29
C GLY A 111 15.77 -25.21 1.58
N LEU A 112 16.89 -25.28 2.34
CA LEU A 112 18.21 -25.66 1.79
C LEU A 112 18.14 -26.99 1.02
N TRP A 113 17.45 -27.98 1.56
CA TRP A 113 17.23 -29.29 0.94
C TRP A 113 16.42 -29.21 -0.35
N PHE A 114 15.43 -28.35 -0.43
CA PHE A 114 14.66 -28.13 -1.66
C PHE A 114 15.57 -27.60 -2.77
N ASN A 115 16.41 -26.60 -2.47
CA ASN A 115 17.29 -25.98 -3.44
C ASN A 115 18.43 -26.91 -3.92
N LEU A 116 18.91 -27.83 -3.05
CA LEU A 116 20.01 -28.75 -3.38
C LEU A 116 19.51 -30.03 -4.09
N VAL A 117 18.39 -30.59 -3.68
CA VAL A 117 17.93 -31.91 -4.12
C VAL A 117 16.89 -31.81 -5.24
N LYS A 118 16.01 -30.79 -5.22
CA LYS A 118 14.91 -30.62 -6.18
C LYS A 118 15.20 -29.57 -7.25
N ARG A 119 16.34 -29.68 -7.92
CA ARG A 119 16.78 -28.70 -8.94
C ARG A 119 15.76 -28.42 -10.05
N GLY A 120 15.00 -29.44 -10.49
CA GLY A 120 13.93 -29.28 -11.49
C GLY A 120 12.76 -28.44 -11.00
N ASP A 121 12.36 -28.64 -9.74
CA ASP A 121 11.29 -27.87 -9.10
C ASP A 121 11.73 -26.43 -8.86
N PHE A 122 12.98 -26.24 -8.41
CA PHE A 122 13.56 -24.92 -8.25
C PHE A 122 13.60 -24.12 -9.57
N LYS A 123 14.03 -24.76 -10.68
CA LYS A 123 14.03 -24.11 -11.99
C LYS A 123 12.63 -23.69 -12.43
N ARG A 124 11.63 -24.55 -12.26
CA ARG A 124 10.23 -24.22 -12.56
C ARG A 124 9.69 -23.08 -11.70
N GLU A 125 10.00 -23.10 -10.40
CA GLU A 125 9.60 -22.03 -9.48
C GLU A 125 10.26 -20.70 -9.84
N PHE A 126 11.55 -20.72 -10.21
CA PHE A 126 12.27 -19.54 -10.67
C PHE A 126 11.66 -18.97 -11.96
N GLU A 127 11.44 -19.80 -12.98
CA GLU A 127 10.86 -19.41 -14.26
C GLU A 127 9.44 -18.82 -14.06
N ALA A 128 8.59 -19.48 -13.26
CA ALA A 128 7.27 -18.97 -12.93
C ALA A 128 7.33 -17.60 -12.23
N SER A 129 8.24 -17.45 -11.26
CA SER A 129 8.46 -16.20 -10.53
C SER A 129 8.98 -15.10 -11.43
N TYR A 130 9.89 -15.43 -12.35
CA TYR A 130 10.42 -14.49 -13.34
C TYR A 130 9.33 -13.99 -14.27
N HIS A 131 8.51 -14.89 -14.82
CA HIS A 131 7.41 -14.52 -15.70
C HIS A 131 6.36 -13.68 -14.98
N ALA A 132 6.02 -14.01 -13.73
CA ALA A 132 5.09 -13.22 -12.93
C ALA A 132 5.63 -11.81 -12.63
N ALA A 133 6.90 -11.70 -12.22
CA ALA A 133 7.53 -10.41 -11.96
C ALA A 133 7.64 -9.57 -13.24
N ARG A 134 8.07 -10.20 -14.36
CA ARG A 134 8.15 -9.53 -15.66
C ARG A 134 6.80 -9.01 -16.13
N ALA A 135 5.75 -9.81 -16.02
CA ALA A 135 4.40 -9.42 -16.41
C ALA A 135 3.87 -8.25 -15.59
N LEU A 136 4.19 -8.18 -14.28
CA LEU A 136 3.86 -7.02 -13.45
C LEU A 136 4.60 -5.77 -13.92
N VAL A 137 5.91 -5.86 -14.15
CA VAL A 137 6.71 -4.71 -14.62
C VAL A 137 6.23 -4.23 -15.98
N GLU A 138 5.85 -5.13 -16.90
CA GLU A 138 5.36 -4.80 -18.24
C GLU A 138 4.05 -3.99 -18.22
N VAL A 139 3.24 -4.10 -17.15
CA VAL A 139 2.04 -3.28 -16.96
C VAL A 139 2.39 -1.81 -16.74
N PHE A 140 3.46 -1.57 -15.96
CA PHE A 140 3.90 -0.23 -15.59
C PHE A 140 4.79 0.40 -16.66
N GLU A 141 5.80 -0.35 -17.12
CA GLU A 141 6.79 0.14 -18.07
C GLU A 141 7.38 -1.03 -18.88
N PRO A 142 6.94 -1.22 -20.14
CA PRO A 142 7.41 -2.33 -20.98
C PRO A 142 8.93 -2.33 -21.20
N ALA A 143 9.58 -1.15 -21.23
CA ALA A 143 11.02 -1.06 -21.40
C ALA A 143 11.78 -1.65 -20.23
N LEU A 144 11.30 -1.50 -18.99
CA LEU A 144 11.88 -2.11 -17.80
C LEU A 144 11.74 -3.64 -17.79
N ALA A 145 10.67 -4.19 -18.38
CA ALA A 145 10.46 -5.62 -18.46
C ALA A 145 11.56 -6.37 -19.25
N ASN A 146 12.33 -5.66 -20.07
CA ASN A 146 13.47 -6.21 -20.78
C ASN A 146 14.79 -6.09 -20.00
N ARG A 147 14.78 -5.39 -18.86
CA ARG A 147 15.95 -5.03 -18.04
C ARG A 147 15.92 -5.67 -16.65
N MET A 148 15.18 -6.75 -16.46
CA MET A 148 14.87 -7.37 -15.16
C MET A 148 16.10 -7.68 -14.31
N PHE A 149 17.25 -7.95 -14.92
CA PHE A 149 18.51 -8.28 -14.19
C PHE A 149 19.45 -7.08 -14.03
N GLU A 150 19.06 -5.88 -14.45
CA GLU A 150 19.83 -4.67 -14.22
C GLU A 150 19.63 -4.12 -12.80
N PRO A 151 20.69 -3.55 -12.18
CA PRO A 151 20.59 -2.91 -10.87
C PRO A 151 19.65 -1.70 -10.90
N VAL A 152 18.89 -1.51 -9.82
CA VAL A 152 17.93 -0.39 -9.71
C VAL A 152 18.61 0.96 -9.42
N ALA A 153 19.91 0.98 -9.09
CA ALA A 153 20.64 2.19 -8.71
C ALA A 153 20.59 3.31 -9.77
N GLY A 154 20.67 2.95 -11.06
CA GLY A 154 20.67 3.91 -12.18
C GLY A 154 19.30 4.32 -12.70
N LEU A 155 18.20 3.81 -12.14
CA LEU A 155 16.86 4.07 -12.64
C LEU A 155 16.32 5.44 -12.16
N PRO A 156 15.48 6.12 -12.97
CA PRO A 156 14.70 7.27 -12.56
C PRO A 156 13.84 6.99 -11.33
N MET A 157 13.37 8.05 -10.65
CA MET A 157 12.56 7.89 -9.42
C MET A 157 11.24 7.19 -9.69
N ILE A 158 10.55 7.54 -10.77
CA ILE A 158 9.28 6.92 -11.16
C ILE A 158 9.44 5.41 -11.36
N ASP A 159 10.50 4.97 -12.03
CA ASP A 159 10.74 3.54 -12.28
C ASP A 159 11.04 2.78 -10.98
N ARG A 160 11.81 3.40 -10.07
CA ARG A 160 12.02 2.82 -8.74
C ARG A 160 10.71 2.68 -7.99
N ARG A 161 9.80 3.65 -8.09
CA ARG A 161 8.49 3.60 -7.44
C ARG A 161 7.61 2.51 -8.07
N ARG A 162 7.62 2.36 -9.39
CA ARG A 162 6.97 1.26 -10.10
C ARG A 162 7.44 -0.11 -9.59
N ILE A 163 8.76 -0.27 -9.43
CA ILE A 163 9.35 -1.52 -8.89
C ILE A 163 8.92 -1.76 -7.44
N GLU A 164 8.81 -0.74 -6.60
CA GLU A 164 8.28 -0.88 -5.23
C GLU A 164 6.83 -1.35 -5.20
N ILE A 165 6.00 -0.81 -6.09
CA ILE A 165 4.61 -1.25 -6.22
C ILE A 165 4.57 -2.69 -6.76
N CYS A 166 5.36 -3.04 -7.78
CA CYS A 166 5.49 -4.42 -8.25
C CYS A 166 5.91 -5.38 -7.14
N ARG A 167 6.87 -4.98 -6.28
CA ARG A 167 7.27 -5.75 -5.10
C ARG A 167 6.12 -5.98 -4.11
N ALA A 168 5.24 -5.01 -3.93
CA ALA A 168 4.07 -5.17 -3.08
C ALA A 168 2.98 -6.04 -3.73
N LEU A 169 2.85 -5.99 -5.06
CA LEU A 169 1.85 -6.70 -5.84
C LEU A 169 2.20 -8.16 -6.13
N ILE A 170 3.50 -8.54 -6.16
CA ILE A 170 3.94 -9.90 -6.53
C ILE A 170 3.36 -10.99 -5.62
N SER A 171 2.98 -10.63 -4.39
CA SER A 171 2.32 -11.53 -3.44
C SER A 171 0.83 -11.70 -3.68
N GLU A 172 0.27 -11.02 -4.70
CA GLU A 172 -1.17 -10.95 -5.00
C GLU A 172 -2.00 -10.58 -3.75
N PRO A 173 -1.81 -9.37 -3.21
CA PRO A 173 -2.53 -8.95 -2.03
C PRO A 173 -4.01 -8.70 -2.35
N LYS A 174 -4.89 -8.89 -1.34
CA LYS A 174 -6.28 -8.43 -1.38
C LYS A 174 -6.39 -6.93 -1.07
N LEU A 175 -5.46 -6.42 -0.24
CA LEU A 175 -5.38 -5.02 0.16
C LEU A 175 -3.95 -4.50 -0.05
N LEU A 176 -3.84 -3.44 -0.84
CA LEU A 176 -2.61 -2.69 -1.06
C LEU A 176 -2.69 -1.32 -0.37
N LEU A 177 -1.73 -1.05 0.51
CA LEU A 177 -1.58 0.24 1.18
C LEU A 177 -0.47 1.03 0.49
N LEU A 178 -0.79 2.19 -0.08
CA LEU A 178 0.13 3.09 -0.76
C LEU A 178 0.35 4.33 0.11
N ASP A 179 1.57 4.49 0.63
CA ASP A 179 1.93 5.57 1.54
C ASP A 179 2.76 6.62 0.80
N GLU A 180 2.11 7.69 0.35
CA GLU A 180 2.68 8.81 -0.44
C GLU A 180 3.52 8.30 -1.64
N PRO A 181 2.92 7.51 -2.56
CA PRO A 181 3.67 6.90 -3.65
C PRO A 181 4.26 7.94 -4.62
N SER A 182 3.72 9.16 -4.72
CA SER A 182 4.21 10.21 -5.60
C SER A 182 5.25 11.14 -4.95
N ALA A 183 5.60 10.90 -3.67
CA ALA A 183 6.50 11.79 -2.94
C ALA A 183 7.83 12.04 -3.67
N GLY A 184 8.12 13.32 -3.99
CA GLY A 184 9.34 13.74 -4.66
C GLY A 184 9.31 13.64 -6.19
N MET A 185 8.15 13.34 -6.79
CA MET A 185 7.95 13.31 -8.24
C MET A 185 7.49 14.67 -8.77
N THR A 186 7.67 14.87 -10.07
CA THR A 186 7.02 15.96 -10.80
C THR A 186 5.54 15.69 -10.96
N HIS A 187 4.77 16.70 -11.35
CA HIS A 187 3.34 16.55 -11.59
C HIS A 187 3.04 15.52 -12.70
N ASP A 188 3.84 15.53 -13.77
CA ASP A 188 3.69 14.59 -14.90
C ASP A 188 4.00 13.15 -14.47
N GLU A 189 5.10 12.93 -13.74
CA GLU A 189 5.45 11.61 -13.20
C GLU A 189 4.38 11.09 -12.22
N THR A 190 3.80 11.99 -11.40
CA THR A 190 2.69 11.65 -10.50
C THR A 190 1.47 11.20 -11.30
N ALA A 191 1.09 11.97 -12.34
CA ALA A 191 -0.06 11.64 -13.19
C ALA A 191 0.15 10.29 -13.90
N GLU A 192 1.36 10.02 -14.38
CA GLU A 192 1.74 8.76 -15.02
C GLU A 192 1.64 7.60 -14.05
N LEU A 193 2.25 7.70 -12.86
CA LEU A 193 2.18 6.66 -11.83
C LEU A 193 0.74 6.34 -11.40
N MET A 194 -0.13 7.37 -11.31
CA MET A 194 -1.53 7.15 -10.97
C MET A 194 -2.29 6.43 -12.07
N ASN A 195 -1.99 6.70 -13.34
CA ASN A 195 -2.53 5.92 -14.46
C ASN A 195 -2.11 4.44 -14.37
N ASP A 196 -0.84 4.19 -14.05
CA ASP A 196 -0.32 2.84 -13.88
C ASP A 196 -1.06 2.08 -12.76
N ILE A 197 -1.32 2.75 -11.62
CA ILE A 197 -2.10 2.16 -10.51
C ILE A 197 -3.52 1.82 -10.95
N LEU A 198 -4.18 2.71 -11.72
CA LEU A 198 -5.51 2.45 -12.27
C LEU A 198 -5.50 1.26 -13.25
N LEU A 199 -4.49 1.15 -14.12
CA LEU A 199 -4.34 0.00 -15.04
C LEU A 199 -4.19 -1.32 -14.27
N VAL A 200 -3.40 -1.35 -13.20
CA VAL A 200 -3.30 -2.52 -12.32
C VAL A 200 -4.66 -2.88 -11.72
N ARG A 201 -5.40 -1.86 -11.25
CA ARG A 201 -6.73 -2.04 -10.67
C ARG A 201 -7.76 -2.53 -11.68
N GLU A 202 -7.70 -2.08 -12.92
CA GLU A 202 -8.57 -2.55 -14.02
C GLU A 202 -8.34 -4.03 -14.33
N ARG A 203 -7.06 -4.47 -14.30
CA ARG A 203 -6.68 -5.88 -14.53
C ARG A 203 -7.04 -6.77 -13.35
N ASN A 204 -7.07 -6.25 -12.14
CA ASN A 204 -7.43 -6.97 -10.92
C ASN A 204 -8.52 -6.20 -10.16
N LYS A 205 -9.78 -6.45 -10.51
CA LYS A 205 -10.95 -5.76 -9.94
C LYS A 205 -11.18 -6.07 -8.45
N ASP A 206 -10.62 -7.15 -7.95
CA ASP A 206 -10.72 -7.54 -6.55
C ASP A 206 -9.67 -6.87 -5.66
N LEU A 207 -8.65 -6.24 -6.27
CA LEU A 207 -7.62 -5.51 -5.53
C LEU A 207 -8.23 -4.27 -4.87
N THR A 208 -8.18 -4.22 -3.56
CA THR A 208 -8.56 -3.06 -2.75
C THR A 208 -7.33 -2.20 -2.49
N ILE A 209 -7.47 -0.87 -2.57
CA ILE A 209 -6.37 0.05 -2.38
C ILE A 209 -6.76 1.12 -1.34
N ILE A 210 -5.88 1.37 -0.37
CA ILE A 210 -5.94 2.59 0.45
C ILE A 210 -4.69 3.39 0.12
N ILE A 211 -4.89 4.62 -0.34
CA ILE A 211 -3.80 5.52 -0.72
C ILE A 211 -3.77 6.75 0.19
N VAL A 212 -2.59 7.07 0.69
CA VAL A 212 -2.28 8.35 1.33
C VAL A 212 -1.57 9.21 0.33
N GLU A 213 -2.10 10.40 0.04
CA GLU A 213 -1.49 11.38 -0.84
C GLU A 213 -1.80 12.81 -0.37
N HIS A 214 -0.96 13.75 -0.77
CA HIS A 214 -1.10 15.16 -0.45
C HIS A 214 -1.60 15.98 -1.65
N GLU A 215 -1.48 15.46 -2.86
CA GLU A 215 -1.94 16.11 -4.07
C GLU A 215 -3.43 15.82 -4.30
N MET A 216 -4.26 16.82 -4.02
CA MET A 216 -5.73 16.65 -4.01
C MET A 216 -6.32 16.29 -5.36
N GLY A 217 -5.73 16.79 -6.47
CA GLY A 217 -6.14 16.42 -7.83
C GLY A 217 -5.93 14.94 -8.15
N VAL A 218 -4.89 14.35 -7.56
CA VAL A 218 -4.63 12.90 -7.65
C VAL A 218 -5.72 12.12 -6.94
N ILE A 219 -6.01 12.50 -5.70
CA ILE A 219 -7.03 11.84 -4.86
C ILE A 219 -8.40 11.90 -5.54
N GLU A 220 -8.84 13.06 -6.04
CA GLU A 220 -10.12 13.20 -6.75
C GLU A 220 -10.22 12.24 -7.94
N ARG A 221 -9.13 12.07 -8.67
CA ARG A 221 -9.11 11.31 -9.92
C ARG A 221 -9.19 9.80 -9.71
N ILE A 222 -8.51 9.26 -8.69
CA ILE A 222 -8.31 7.81 -8.57
C ILE A 222 -9.16 7.14 -7.50
N THR A 223 -9.74 7.90 -6.56
CA THR A 223 -10.46 7.32 -5.42
C THR A 223 -11.96 7.24 -5.65
N ASN A 224 -12.59 6.22 -5.09
CA ASN A 224 -14.05 6.11 -5.04
C ASN A 224 -14.63 7.05 -3.98
N ARG A 225 -13.94 7.20 -2.86
CA ARG A 225 -14.24 8.12 -1.77
C ARG A 225 -12.99 8.42 -0.96
N CYS A 226 -13.09 9.45 -0.13
CA CYS A 226 -12.05 9.86 0.79
C CYS A 226 -12.48 9.71 2.24
N VAL A 227 -11.52 9.44 3.10
CA VAL A 227 -11.67 9.50 4.55
C VAL A 227 -10.69 10.51 5.09
N VAL A 228 -11.16 11.50 5.81
CA VAL A 228 -10.33 12.56 6.36
C VAL A 228 -10.05 12.30 7.82
N LEU A 229 -8.76 12.28 8.15
CA LEU A 229 -8.29 12.20 9.53
C LEU A 229 -7.82 13.57 10.02
N ASN A 230 -8.19 13.93 11.25
CA ASN A 230 -7.62 15.04 12.00
C ASN A 230 -7.43 14.63 13.46
N PHE A 231 -6.24 14.85 14.03
CA PHE A 231 -5.87 14.46 15.40
C PHE A 231 -6.29 13.03 15.78
N GLY A 232 -6.08 12.07 14.87
CA GLY A 232 -6.38 10.65 15.09
C GLY A 232 -7.85 10.25 14.96
N ARG A 233 -8.74 11.16 14.64
CA ARG A 233 -10.18 10.95 14.45
C ARG A 233 -10.59 11.10 13.00
N LYS A 234 -11.61 10.38 12.59
CA LYS A 234 -12.28 10.61 11.31
C LYS A 234 -13.22 11.81 11.45
N ILE A 235 -13.00 12.84 10.63
CA ILE A 235 -13.82 14.06 10.64
C ILE A 235 -14.79 14.13 9.46
N ALA A 236 -14.46 13.50 8.33
CA ALA A 236 -15.33 13.42 7.16
C ALA A 236 -15.10 12.13 6.36
N GLU A 237 -16.10 11.71 5.60
CA GLU A 237 -16.03 10.57 4.70
C GLU A 237 -17.04 10.74 3.57
N GLY A 238 -16.63 10.55 2.32
CA GLY A 238 -17.49 10.67 1.15
C GLY A 238 -16.71 10.87 -0.15
N PRO A 239 -17.39 11.11 -1.27
CA PRO A 239 -16.75 11.54 -2.52
C PRO A 239 -15.85 12.74 -2.27
N TYR A 240 -14.73 12.84 -3.01
CA TYR A 240 -13.74 13.91 -2.79
C TYR A 240 -14.36 15.31 -2.78
N ARG A 241 -15.28 15.60 -3.73
CA ARG A 241 -15.92 16.93 -3.85
C ARG A 241 -16.71 17.33 -2.61
N ASP A 242 -17.42 16.37 -2.00
CA ASP A 242 -18.24 16.61 -0.80
C ASP A 242 -17.33 16.85 0.40
N VAL A 243 -16.28 16.04 0.53
CA VAL A 243 -15.28 16.14 1.58
C VAL A 243 -14.48 17.46 1.48
N ALA A 244 -14.09 17.87 0.28
CA ALA A 244 -13.35 19.13 0.05
C ALA A 244 -14.18 20.39 0.36
N ALA A 245 -15.51 20.30 0.26
CA ALA A 245 -16.45 21.37 0.60
C ALA A 245 -16.82 21.41 2.10
N ASP A 246 -16.46 20.39 2.86
CA ASP A 246 -16.77 20.29 4.29
C ASP A 246 -15.99 21.33 5.10
N ALA A 247 -16.69 22.14 5.92
CA ALA A 247 -16.12 23.23 6.70
C ALA A 247 -15.07 22.72 7.71
N GLN A 248 -15.30 21.57 8.36
CA GLN A 248 -14.37 21.00 9.32
C GLN A 248 -13.08 20.53 8.63
N VAL A 249 -13.19 20.03 7.40
CA VAL A 249 -12.04 19.63 6.58
C VAL A 249 -11.22 20.86 6.19
N GLN A 250 -11.86 21.92 5.70
CA GLN A 250 -11.19 23.17 5.34
C GLN A 250 -10.46 23.79 6.54
N GLU A 251 -11.12 23.83 7.70
CA GLU A 251 -10.54 24.32 8.95
C GLU A 251 -9.31 23.50 9.37
N ALA A 252 -9.40 22.17 9.28
CA ALA A 252 -8.28 21.28 9.61
C ALA A 252 -7.04 21.51 8.72
N TYR A 253 -7.22 21.84 7.44
CA TYR A 253 -6.10 22.13 6.53
C TYR A 253 -5.57 23.57 6.64
N LEU A 254 -6.41 24.55 6.97
CA LEU A 254 -6.00 25.94 7.13
C LEU A 254 -5.34 26.22 8.48
N GLY A 255 -5.45 25.29 9.43
CA GLY A 255 -4.85 25.44 10.76
C GLY A 255 -5.47 26.55 11.59
N VAL A 256 -6.70 26.95 11.31
CA VAL A 256 -7.47 27.91 12.13
C VAL A 256 -8.07 27.10 13.28
N ALA A 257 -7.42 27.18 14.43
CA ALA A 257 -7.94 26.66 15.70
C ALA A 257 -8.16 27.85 16.63
#